data_b9996cb396a60ad4b2bd3fa0af62a0cf
#
_entry.id   b9996cb396a60ad4b2bd3fa0af62a0cf
#
_cell.length_a   1.000
_cell.length_b   1.000
_cell.length_c   1.000
_cell.angle_alpha   90.00
_cell.angle_beta   90.00
_cell.angle_gamma   90.00
#
_symmetry.space_group_name_H-M   'P 1'
#
loop_
_entity.id
_entity.type
_entity.pdbx_description
1 polymer ?
#
loop_
_entity_poly.entity_id
_entity_poly.type
_entity_poly.pdbx_seq_one_letter_code
_entity_poly.pdbx_strand_id
1 'polypeptide(L)'
;DWKSIVIGDEPREKHSFNHKNLLNYGYKNHKFILKKLEKISISVICSRWNEPLGRASLEACSRGSVPIITNKGGLPETSKSAVVLKKLNEKNLTKKIDKLINDQKLLLKLQKENYKNFHFTPSFITEKIVKIRNSMFPFKRFNLLRLKSKLKILHITNFNERHNGRLHYNTGRRINNGFIRNNHTVF
;
A
#
# COMPACT_ATOMS: atom_id res chain seq x y z
N ASP A 1 -5.63 -23.70 16.31
CA ASP A 1 -4.88 -22.60 16.96
C ASP A 1 -4.43 -21.57 15.94
N TRP A 2 -4.77 -20.29 16.17
CA TRP A 2 -4.32 -19.17 15.34
C TRP A 2 -2.87 -18.79 15.67
N LYS A 3 -2.10 -18.53 14.62
CA LYS A 3 -0.75 -18.01 14.72
C LYS A 3 -0.72 -16.56 14.24
N SER A 4 0.08 -15.73 14.87
CA SER A 4 0.30 -14.34 14.46
C SER A 4 1.74 -14.12 13.98
N ILE A 5 1.89 -13.19 13.07
CA ILE A 5 3.19 -12.75 12.58
C ILE A 5 3.31 -11.23 12.64
N VAL A 6 4.47 -10.75 12.98
CA VAL A 6 4.85 -9.35 12.87
C VAL A 6 5.92 -9.22 11.80
N ILE A 7 5.71 -8.29 10.87
CA ILE A 7 6.68 -7.96 9.83
C ILE A 7 6.89 -6.46 9.82
N GLY A 8 8.08 -6.04 9.96
CA GLY A 8 8.50 -4.65 10.04
C GLY A 8 9.60 -4.49 11.06
N ASP A 9 10.16 -3.31 11.08
CA ASP A 9 11.21 -2.92 12.00
C ASP A 9 11.02 -1.45 12.36
N GLU A 10 11.18 -1.14 13.63
CA GLU A 10 11.29 0.23 14.10
C GLU A 10 12.69 0.41 14.70
N PRO A 11 13.62 0.99 13.92
CA PRO A 11 15.03 1.10 14.36
C PRO A 11 15.21 1.91 15.65
N ARG A 12 14.24 2.77 16.00
CA ARG A 12 14.30 3.65 17.17
C ARG A 12 13.87 2.95 18.46
N GLU A 13 13.07 1.86 18.32
CA GLU A 13 12.54 1.13 19.48
C GLU A 13 12.67 -0.37 19.25
N LYS A 14 13.38 -1.06 20.12
CA LYS A 14 13.47 -2.52 20.09
C LYS A 14 12.24 -3.10 20.79
N HIS A 15 11.33 -3.67 20.03
CA HIS A 15 10.20 -4.42 20.58
C HIS A 15 10.55 -5.89 20.66
N SER A 16 10.53 -6.45 21.88
CA SER A 16 10.65 -7.89 22.10
C SER A 16 9.27 -8.47 22.41
N PHE A 17 8.81 -9.36 21.54
CA PHE A 17 7.58 -10.10 21.75
C PHE A 17 7.92 -11.56 21.97
N ASN A 18 7.64 -12.08 23.15
CA ASN A 18 7.86 -13.50 23.46
C ASN A 18 6.52 -14.21 23.69
N HIS A 19 6.02 -14.88 22.66
CA HIS A 19 4.82 -15.68 22.77
C HIS A 19 4.89 -16.85 21.78
N LYS A 20 4.50 -18.05 22.21
CA LYS A 20 4.62 -19.29 21.41
C LYS A 20 3.91 -19.25 20.03
N ASN A 21 2.86 -18.47 19.92
CA ASN A 21 2.07 -18.32 18.69
C ASN A 21 2.40 -17.05 17.89
N LEU A 22 3.43 -16.30 18.28
CA LEU A 22 3.85 -15.07 17.61
C LEU A 22 5.23 -15.25 17.00
N LEU A 23 5.33 -15.01 15.69
CA LEU A 23 6.61 -14.99 14.97
C LEU A 23 6.95 -13.56 14.57
N ASN A 24 8.07 -13.05 15.02
CA ASN A 24 8.58 -11.76 14.59
C ASN A 24 9.65 -11.96 13.50
N TYR A 25 9.36 -11.46 12.28
CA TYR A 25 10.26 -11.55 11.13
C TYR A 25 11.19 -10.34 11.00
N GLY A 26 10.97 -9.27 11.76
CA GLY A 26 11.69 -8.01 11.55
C GLY A 26 11.48 -7.44 10.14
N TYR A 27 12.44 -6.65 9.65
CA TYR A 27 12.40 -6.10 8.30
C TYR A 27 12.47 -7.20 7.24
N LYS A 28 11.58 -7.13 6.25
CA LYS A 28 11.57 -8.01 5.08
C LYS A 28 11.31 -7.21 3.80
N ASN A 29 11.83 -7.71 2.69
CA ASN A 29 11.56 -7.09 1.39
C ASN A 29 10.10 -7.27 0.95
N HIS A 30 9.66 -6.41 0.07
CA HIS A 30 8.26 -6.35 -0.40
C HIS A 30 7.76 -7.68 -1.00
N LYS A 31 8.61 -8.39 -1.78
CA LYS A 31 8.25 -9.69 -2.36
C LYS A 31 7.93 -10.74 -1.29
N PHE A 32 8.70 -10.76 -0.20
CA PHE A 32 8.44 -11.65 0.94
C PHE A 32 7.11 -11.30 1.61
N ILE A 33 6.83 -10.01 1.84
CA ILE A 33 5.58 -9.54 2.46
C ILE A 33 4.37 -9.99 1.64
N LEU A 34 4.37 -9.74 0.34
CA LEU A 34 3.27 -10.14 -0.54
C LEU A 34 3.04 -11.65 -0.53
N LYS A 35 4.10 -12.46 -0.59
CA LYS A 35 3.99 -13.92 -0.49
C LYS A 35 3.45 -14.40 0.86
N LYS A 36 3.76 -13.70 1.95
CA LYS A 36 3.18 -14.01 3.27
C LYS A 36 1.72 -13.63 3.34
N LEU A 37 1.33 -12.48 2.80
CA LEU A 37 -0.07 -12.03 2.78
C LEU A 37 -1.02 -13.01 2.07
N GLU A 38 -0.55 -13.80 1.11
CA GLU A 38 -1.32 -14.88 0.46
C GLU A 38 -1.81 -15.96 1.44
N LYS A 39 -1.17 -16.07 2.61
CA LYS A 39 -1.48 -17.04 3.65
C LYS A 39 -2.06 -16.41 4.91
N ILE A 40 -2.35 -15.12 4.89
CA ILE A 40 -2.84 -14.36 6.03
C ILE A 40 -4.33 -14.06 5.87
N SER A 41 -5.11 -14.55 6.81
CA SER A 41 -6.56 -14.32 6.81
C SER A 41 -6.95 -12.93 7.30
N ILE A 42 -6.26 -12.40 8.31
CA ILE A 42 -6.55 -11.11 8.95
C ILE A 42 -5.27 -10.31 9.03
N SER A 43 -5.30 -9.04 8.61
CA SER A 43 -4.17 -8.11 8.70
C SER A 43 -4.53 -6.92 9.58
N VAL A 44 -3.77 -6.69 10.65
CA VAL A 44 -3.97 -5.56 11.56
C VAL A 44 -3.12 -4.39 11.11
N ILE A 45 -3.76 -3.31 10.66
CA ILE A 45 -3.10 -2.12 10.08
C ILE A 45 -3.70 -0.87 10.73
N CYS A 46 -3.35 -0.68 12.01
CA CYS A 46 -3.92 0.35 12.85
C CYS A 46 -2.96 1.53 13.00
N SER A 47 -3.17 2.57 12.20
CA SER A 47 -2.40 3.81 12.32
C SER A 47 -2.97 4.75 13.40
N ARG A 48 -2.08 5.45 14.11
CA ARG A 48 -2.41 6.53 15.05
C ARG A 48 -2.47 7.90 14.37
N TRP A 49 -1.89 8.03 13.20
CA TRP A 49 -1.84 9.25 12.39
C TRP A 49 -2.67 9.12 11.10
N ASN A 50 -2.90 10.22 10.42
CA ASN A 50 -3.66 10.24 9.17
C ASN A 50 -2.80 9.70 8.02
N GLU A 51 -3.05 8.45 7.65
CA GLU A 51 -2.37 7.82 6.52
C GLU A 51 -2.77 8.47 5.19
N PRO A 52 -1.82 8.86 4.33
CA PRO A 52 -2.17 9.41 3.02
C PRO A 52 -2.94 8.43 2.14
N LEU A 53 -2.57 7.14 2.15
CA LEU A 53 -3.16 6.11 1.29
C LEU A 53 -3.38 4.77 2.00
N GLY A 54 -2.47 4.35 2.90
CA GLY A 54 -2.56 3.04 3.56
C GLY A 54 -2.12 1.87 2.67
N ARG A 55 -0.90 1.93 2.12
CA ARG A 55 -0.35 0.90 1.22
C ARG A 55 -0.44 -0.51 1.78
N ALA A 56 -0.11 -0.72 3.05
CA ALA A 56 -0.18 -2.03 3.68
C ALA A 56 -1.60 -2.63 3.64
N SER A 57 -2.64 -1.78 3.79
CA SER A 57 -4.03 -2.21 3.66
C SER A 57 -4.38 -2.60 2.22
N LEU A 58 -3.92 -1.85 1.22
CA LEU A 58 -4.09 -2.21 -0.18
C LEU A 58 -3.40 -3.52 -0.53
N GLU A 59 -2.18 -3.74 -0.03
CA GLU A 59 -1.42 -4.98 -0.23
C GLU A 59 -2.15 -6.18 0.40
N ALA A 60 -2.71 -6.01 1.61
CA ALA A 60 -3.52 -7.03 2.26
C ALA A 60 -4.78 -7.38 1.44
N CYS A 61 -5.53 -6.37 1.00
CA CYS A 61 -6.72 -6.56 0.16
C CYS A 61 -6.41 -7.26 -1.15
N SER A 62 -5.30 -6.91 -1.81
CA SER A 62 -4.87 -7.51 -3.08
C SER A 62 -4.57 -9.01 -2.97
N ARG A 63 -4.38 -9.51 -1.75
CA ARG A 63 -4.13 -10.93 -1.45
C ARG A 63 -5.29 -11.62 -0.72
N GLY A 64 -6.44 -10.93 -0.61
CA GLY A 64 -7.63 -11.48 0.02
C GLY A 64 -7.56 -11.54 1.54
N SER A 65 -6.59 -10.90 2.18
CA SER A 65 -6.59 -10.73 3.63
C SER A 65 -7.62 -9.69 4.06
N VAL A 66 -8.25 -9.88 5.22
CA VAL A 66 -9.20 -8.92 5.77
C VAL A 66 -8.45 -7.89 6.62
N PRO A 67 -8.34 -6.63 6.19
CA PRO A 67 -7.68 -5.62 6.99
C PRO A 67 -8.57 -5.13 8.12
N ILE A 68 -8.02 -5.09 9.34
CA ILE A 68 -8.57 -4.35 10.48
C ILE A 68 -7.81 -3.03 10.52
N ILE A 69 -8.51 -1.92 10.34
CA ILE A 69 -7.93 -0.58 10.17
C ILE A 69 -8.51 0.42 11.16
N THR A 70 -7.80 1.50 11.39
CA THR A 70 -8.35 2.69 12.06
C THR A 70 -8.98 3.63 11.04
N ASN A 71 -9.93 4.45 11.49
CA ASN A 71 -10.54 5.51 10.68
C ASN A 71 -9.60 6.73 10.62
N LYS A 72 -8.45 6.59 9.92
CA LYS A 72 -7.39 7.60 9.84
C LYS A 72 -6.94 7.83 8.40
N GLY A 73 -7.14 9.07 7.92
CA GLY A 73 -6.74 9.48 6.57
C GLY A 73 -7.35 8.59 5.49
N GLY A 74 -6.55 8.12 4.55
CA GLY A 74 -6.96 7.28 3.41
C GLY A 74 -7.18 5.81 3.73
N LEU A 75 -6.95 5.33 4.97
CA LEU A 75 -7.14 3.91 5.31
C LEU A 75 -8.55 3.40 4.97
N PRO A 76 -9.66 4.10 5.32
CA PRO A 76 -11.01 3.64 5.00
C PRO A 76 -11.31 3.55 3.50
N GLU A 77 -10.53 4.26 2.67
CA GLU A 77 -10.71 4.25 1.21
C GLU A 77 -10.10 3.00 0.56
N THR A 78 -9.24 2.28 1.29
CA THR A 78 -8.52 1.11 0.75
C THR A 78 -9.42 -0.08 0.47
N SER A 79 -10.48 -0.26 1.27
CA SER A 79 -11.50 -1.29 1.04
C SER A 79 -12.80 -0.97 1.76
N LYS A 80 -13.92 -1.19 1.08
CA LYS A 80 -15.27 -1.14 1.67
C LYS A 80 -15.55 -2.33 2.59
N SER A 81 -14.80 -3.42 2.42
CA SER A 81 -14.92 -4.65 3.23
C SER A 81 -13.85 -4.75 4.31
N ALA A 82 -13.15 -3.65 4.61
CA ALA A 82 -12.25 -3.55 5.76
C ALA A 82 -13.04 -3.46 7.07
N VAL A 83 -12.48 -4.02 8.14
CA VAL A 83 -13.04 -3.89 9.50
C VAL A 83 -12.49 -2.62 10.14
N VAL A 84 -13.31 -1.59 10.25
CA VAL A 84 -12.90 -0.30 10.80
C VAL A 84 -13.06 -0.27 12.32
N LEU A 85 -11.99 0.14 13.03
CA LEU A 85 -12.02 0.41 14.46
C LEU A 85 -12.49 1.85 14.71
N LYS A 86 -13.58 2.00 15.47
CA LYS A 86 -14.06 3.32 15.90
C LYS A 86 -13.09 3.99 16.89
N LYS A 87 -12.48 3.20 17.78
CA LYS A 87 -11.50 3.65 18.76
C LYS A 87 -10.37 2.62 18.83
N LEU A 88 -9.14 3.09 18.69
CA LEU A 88 -7.95 2.24 18.79
C LEU A 88 -7.61 2.01 20.26
N ASN A 89 -7.94 0.83 20.74
CA ASN A 89 -7.50 0.29 22.01
C ASN A 89 -7.51 -1.25 21.94
N GLU A 90 -6.85 -1.87 22.89
CA GLU A 90 -6.71 -3.33 22.96
C GLU A 90 -8.06 -4.04 22.95
N LYS A 91 -8.98 -3.64 23.84
CA LYS A 91 -10.33 -4.26 23.98
C LYS A 91 -11.11 -4.27 22.65
N ASN A 92 -11.10 -3.14 21.93
CA ASN A 92 -11.83 -3.05 20.65
C ASN A 92 -11.16 -3.87 19.57
N LEU A 93 -9.83 -3.88 19.53
CA LEU A 93 -9.06 -4.67 18.55
C LEU A 93 -9.32 -6.17 18.78
N THR A 94 -9.14 -6.65 20.01
CA THR A 94 -9.39 -8.05 20.40
C THR A 94 -10.81 -8.46 20.04
N LYS A 95 -11.82 -7.67 20.40
CA LYS A 95 -13.22 -7.96 20.04
C LYS A 95 -13.46 -8.13 18.54
N LYS A 96 -12.76 -7.34 17.69
CA LYS A 96 -12.88 -7.47 16.23
C LYS A 96 -12.15 -8.68 15.69
N ILE A 97 -11.00 -9.00 16.24
CA ILE A 97 -10.24 -10.21 15.88
C ILE A 97 -11.05 -11.45 16.27
N ASP A 98 -11.55 -11.53 17.51
CA ASP A 98 -12.35 -12.65 18.00
C ASP A 98 -13.60 -12.86 17.16
N LYS A 99 -14.28 -11.78 16.78
CA LYS A 99 -15.45 -11.88 15.89
C LYS A 99 -15.09 -12.55 14.56
N LEU A 100 -13.97 -12.18 13.94
CA LEU A 100 -13.55 -12.77 12.68
C LEU A 100 -13.07 -14.22 12.84
N ILE A 101 -12.40 -14.53 13.96
CA ILE A 101 -11.93 -15.88 14.25
C ILE A 101 -13.11 -16.84 14.47
N ASN A 102 -14.13 -16.40 15.21
CA ASN A 102 -15.27 -17.24 15.59
C ASN A 102 -16.35 -17.32 14.50
N ASP A 103 -16.39 -16.35 13.58
CA ASP A 103 -17.33 -16.35 12.44
C ASP A 103 -16.60 -16.58 11.11
N GLN A 104 -16.34 -17.85 10.83
CA GLN A 104 -15.63 -18.26 9.60
C GLN A 104 -16.40 -17.90 8.33
N LYS A 105 -17.74 -17.85 8.36
CA LYS A 105 -18.57 -17.44 7.22
C LYS A 105 -18.35 -15.95 6.91
N LEU A 106 -18.37 -15.12 7.93
CA LEU A 106 -18.09 -13.69 7.79
C LEU A 106 -16.66 -13.47 7.29
N LEU A 107 -15.67 -14.15 7.86
CA LEU A 107 -14.28 -14.04 7.46
C LEU A 107 -14.10 -14.36 5.97
N LEU A 108 -14.59 -15.51 5.52
CA LEU A 108 -14.53 -15.93 4.12
C LEU A 108 -15.26 -14.97 3.18
N LYS A 109 -16.41 -14.46 3.60
CA LYS A 109 -17.15 -13.43 2.85
C LYS A 109 -16.29 -12.18 2.64
N LEU A 110 -15.73 -11.62 3.71
CA LEU A 110 -14.90 -10.42 3.65
C LEU A 110 -13.61 -10.64 2.86
N GLN A 111 -12.98 -11.82 2.95
CA GLN A 111 -11.82 -12.19 2.15
C GLN A 111 -12.13 -12.17 0.64
N LYS A 112 -13.24 -12.83 0.25
CA LYS A 112 -13.70 -12.85 -1.15
C LYS A 112 -14.01 -11.45 -1.66
N GLU A 113 -14.70 -10.64 -0.86
CA GLU A 113 -15.04 -9.26 -1.23
C GLU A 113 -13.80 -8.39 -1.38
N ASN A 114 -12.83 -8.46 -0.46
CA ASN A 114 -11.57 -7.73 -0.55
C ASN A 114 -10.79 -8.09 -1.81
N TYR A 115 -10.67 -9.36 -2.12
CA TYR A 115 -9.96 -9.83 -3.31
C TYR A 115 -10.69 -9.47 -4.61
N LYS A 116 -11.99 -9.77 -4.69
CA LYS A 116 -12.80 -9.56 -5.90
C LYS A 116 -12.95 -8.08 -6.24
N ASN A 117 -13.11 -7.22 -5.23
CA ASN A 117 -13.34 -5.80 -5.42
C ASN A 117 -12.05 -4.97 -5.43
N PHE A 118 -10.88 -5.61 -5.35
CA PHE A 118 -9.61 -4.91 -5.45
C PHE A 118 -9.41 -4.35 -6.87
N HIS A 119 -9.29 -3.05 -6.96
CA HIS A 119 -9.18 -2.33 -8.24
C HIS A 119 -8.01 -1.33 -8.30
N PHE A 120 -7.23 -1.20 -7.22
CA PHE A 120 -6.09 -0.28 -7.17
C PHE A 120 -4.90 -0.79 -8.01
N THR A 121 -5.13 -1.01 -9.29
CA THR A 121 -4.09 -1.35 -10.26
C THR A 121 -3.44 -0.09 -10.83
N PRO A 122 -2.21 -0.16 -11.35
CA PRO A 122 -1.58 0.97 -12.03
C PRO A 122 -2.46 1.55 -13.15
N SER A 123 -3.10 0.70 -13.95
CA SER A 123 -4.00 1.13 -15.04
C SER A 123 -5.19 1.93 -14.51
N PHE A 124 -5.87 1.43 -13.49
CA PHE A 124 -7.00 2.11 -12.88
C PHE A 124 -6.62 3.50 -12.32
N ILE A 125 -5.50 3.58 -11.62
CA ILE A 125 -5.00 4.84 -11.07
C ILE A 125 -4.63 5.81 -12.19
N THR A 126 -3.97 5.33 -13.23
CA THR A 126 -3.61 6.15 -14.40
C THR A 126 -4.85 6.70 -15.08
N GLU A 127 -5.87 5.87 -15.32
CA GLU A 127 -7.14 6.32 -15.91
C GLU A 127 -7.83 7.39 -15.05
N LYS A 128 -7.88 7.21 -13.73
CA LYS A 128 -8.43 8.22 -12.82
C LYS A 128 -7.66 9.55 -12.91
N ILE A 129 -6.34 9.50 -12.87
CA ILE A 129 -5.51 10.70 -12.98
C ILE A 129 -5.75 11.40 -14.32
N VAL A 130 -5.81 10.64 -15.41
CA VAL A 130 -6.10 11.20 -16.75
C VAL A 130 -7.48 11.84 -16.81
N LYS A 131 -8.52 11.22 -16.24
CA LYS A 131 -9.87 11.80 -16.17
C LYS A 131 -9.89 13.10 -15.38
N ILE A 132 -9.28 13.13 -14.19
CA ILE A 132 -9.18 14.35 -13.38
C ILE A 132 -8.43 15.45 -14.14
N ARG A 133 -7.26 15.13 -14.70
CA ARG A 133 -6.48 16.08 -15.48
C ARG A 133 -7.30 16.66 -16.63
N ASN A 134 -8.02 15.84 -17.38
CA ASN A 134 -8.81 16.28 -18.51
C ASN A 134 -10.03 17.13 -18.10
N SER A 135 -10.56 16.94 -16.89
CA SER A 135 -11.63 17.79 -16.36
C SER A 135 -11.12 19.15 -15.88
N MET A 136 -9.91 19.20 -15.35
CA MET A 136 -9.30 20.44 -14.86
C MET A 136 -8.75 21.32 -16.00
N PHE A 137 -8.31 20.70 -17.08
CA PHE A 137 -7.72 21.39 -18.22
C PHE A 137 -8.52 21.06 -19.50
N PRO A 138 -9.61 21.81 -19.78
CA PRO A 138 -10.41 21.62 -20.99
C PRO A 138 -9.67 22.09 -22.25
N PHE A 139 -8.34 22.17 -22.21
CA PHE A 139 -7.56 22.42 -23.40
C PHE A 139 -7.87 21.34 -24.43
N LYS A 140 -8.27 21.78 -25.65
CA LYS A 140 -8.27 20.97 -26.84
C LYS A 140 -7.07 20.01 -26.75
N ARG A 141 -7.35 18.72 -26.88
CA ARG A 141 -6.29 17.69 -26.96
C ARG A 141 -5.18 18.28 -27.79
N PHE A 142 -4.10 18.73 -27.15
CA PHE A 142 -2.84 18.64 -27.83
C PHE A 142 -2.77 17.18 -28.21
N ASN A 143 -2.95 16.85 -29.48
CA ASN A 143 -2.46 15.61 -29.99
C ASN A 143 -1.03 15.61 -29.52
N LEU A 144 -0.77 14.87 -28.45
CA LEU A 144 0.58 14.49 -28.13
C LEU A 144 0.99 13.73 -29.39
N LEU A 145 1.49 14.51 -30.36
CA LEU A 145 2.25 13.99 -31.47
C LEU A 145 3.11 12.96 -30.77
N ARG A 146 2.95 11.69 -31.12
CA ARG A 146 3.92 10.67 -30.75
C ARG A 146 5.22 11.28 -31.20
N LEU A 147 5.94 11.88 -30.25
CA LEU A 147 7.22 12.50 -30.53
C LEU A 147 8.09 11.37 -31.01
N LYS A 148 8.15 11.22 -32.34
CA LYS A 148 9.05 10.26 -33.00
C LYS A 148 10.51 10.63 -32.74
N SER A 149 10.73 11.86 -32.24
CA SER A 149 12.05 12.39 -31.97
C SER A 149 12.47 12.19 -30.52
N LYS A 150 13.71 11.85 -30.33
CA LYS A 150 14.40 11.79 -29.06
C LYS A 150 14.46 13.19 -28.44
N LEU A 151 13.92 13.38 -27.26
CA LEU A 151 13.99 14.65 -26.55
C LEU A 151 15.31 14.78 -25.79
N LYS A 152 15.78 16.02 -25.66
CA LYS A 152 16.79 16.42 -24.68
C LYS A 152 16.05 17.02 -23.49
N ILE A 153 16.17 16.43 -22.30
CA ILE A 153 15.40 16.78 -21.12
C ILE A 153 16.38 17.23 -20.04
N LEU A 154 16.23 18.45 -19.53
CA LEU A 154 16.89 18.88 -18.30
C LEU A 154 15.95 18.52 -17.13
N HIS A 155 16.36 17.56 -16.29
CA HIS A 155 15.59 17.11 -15.15
C HIS A 155 16.20 17.61 -13.84
N ILE A 156 15.65 18.70 -13.32
CA ILE A 156 16.08 19.28 -12.04
C ILE A 156 15.27 18.62 -10.92
N THR A 157 15.94 17.87 -10.06
CA THR A 157 15.30 17.17 -8.94
C THR A 157 16.28 16.94 -7.81
N ASN A 158 15.77 16.59 -6.64
CA ASN A 158 16.60 16.25 -5.50
C ASN A 158 16.95 14.74 -5.55
N PHE A 159 18.18 14.42 -5.90
CA PHE A 159 18.74 13.06 -5.87
C PHE A 159 19.38 12.70 -4.54
N ASN A 160 19.18 13.50 -3.50
CA ASN A 160 19.89 13.34 -2.24
C ASN A 160 19.67 11.93 -1.65
N GLU A 161 20.71 11.12 -1.66
CA GLU A 161 20.76 9.77 -1.12
C GLU A 161 21.00 9.78 0.39
N ARG A 162 20.14 10.48 1.14
CA ARG A 162 20.17 10.36 2.59
C ARG A 162 19.73 8.94 2.99
N HIS A 163 20.28 8.43 4.09
CA HIS A 163 19.99 7.11 4.67
C HIS A 163 20.57 5.91 3.92
N ASN A 164 21.83 5.97 3.49
CA ASN A 164 22.56 4.83 2.92
C ASN A 164 21.79 4.07 1.82
N GLY A 165 21.23 4.80 0.85
CA GLY A 165 20.51 4.22 -0.27
C GLY A 165 19.12 3.65 0.06
N ARG A 166 18.63 3.78 1.29
CA ARG A 166 17.29 3.29 1.69
C ARG A 166 16.16 4.09 1.06
N LEU A 167 16.41 5.27 0.51
CA LEU A 167 15.44 6.03 -0.29
C LEU A 167 15.36 5.51 -1.74
N HIS A 168 15.10 4.22 -1.91
CA HIS A 168 14.77 3.63 -3.22
C HIS A 168 13.50 4.22 -3.86
N TYR A 169 12.82 5.11 -3.17
CA TYR A 169 11.56 5.73 -3.55
C TYR A 169 11.68 7.19 -3.94
N ASN A 170 12.89 7.65 -4.27
CA ASN A 170 13.05 8.99 -4.79
C ASN A 170 12.27 9.14 -6.10
N THR A 171 11.19 9.92 -6.06
CA THR A 171 10.31 10.17 -7.21
C THR A 171 11.10 10.77 -8.38
N GLY A 172 12.05 11.67 -8.10
CA GLY A 172 12.91 12.23 -9.13
C GLY A 172 13.71 11.19 -9.88
N ARG A 173 14.33 10.23 -9.17
CA ARG A 173 15.09 9.14 -9.80
C ARG A 173 14.20 8.23 -10.66
N ARG A 174 12.98 7.97 -10.22
CA ARG A 174 12.03 7.16 -10.99
C ARG A 174 11.58 7.85 -12.27
N ILE A 175 11.31 9.14 -12.20
CA ILE A 175 10.96 9.98 -13.36
C ILE A 175 12.13 10.01 -14.33
N ASN A 176 13.35 10.28 -13.85
CA ASN A 176 14.57 10.25 -14.65
C ASN A 176 14.76 8.93 -15.40
N ASN A 177 14.65 7.81 -14.67
CA ASN A 177 14.74 6.48 -15.27
C ASN A 177 13.60 6.22 -16.29
N GLY A 178 12.41 6.78 -16.05
CA GLY A 178 11.30 6.76 -16.99
C GLY A 178 11.63 7.44 -18.31
N PHE A 179 12.23 8.63 -18.28
CA PHE A 179 12.67 9.32 -19.49
C PHE A 179 13.73 8.54 -20.25
N ILE A 180 14.74 8.01 -19.54
CA ILE A 180 15.81 7.19 -20.17
C ILE A 180 15.22 5.94 -20.84
N ARG A 181 14.30 5.23 -20.17
CA ARG A 181 13.64 4.03 -20.71
C ARG A 181 12.78 4.34 -21.94
N ASN A 182 12.27 5.56 -22.04
CA ASN A 182 11.56 6.05 -23.21
C ASN A 182 12.50 6.65 -24.27
N ASN A 183 13.79 6.33 -24.20
CA ASN A 183 14.82 6.71 -25.17
C ASN A 183 15.07 8.22 -25.29
N HIS A 184 14.80 8.99 -24.21
CA HIS A 184 15.17 10.41 -24.17
C HIS A 184 16.58 10.61 -23.60
N THR A 185 17.23 11.71 -23.97
CA THR A 185 18.49 12.14 -23.35
C THR A 185 18.15 13.00 -22.13
N VAL A 186 18.66 12.65 -20.95
CA VAL A 186 18.39 13.39 -19.71
C VAL A 186 19.70 13.93 -19.15
N PHE A 187 19.67 15.19 -18.72
CA PHE A 187 20.78 15.92 -18.10
C PHE A 187 20.44 16.29 -16.67
#